data_1c8a24b77824b1175146aebfd7ffc565
#
_entry.id   1c8a24b77824b1175146aebfd7ffc565
#
_cell.length_a   1.000
_cell.length_b   1.000
_cell.length_c   1.000
_cell.angle_alpha   90.00
_cell.angle_beta   90.00
_cell.angle_gamma   90.00
#
_symmetry.space_group_name_H-M   'P 1'
#
loop_
_entity.id
_entity.type
_entity.pdbx_description
1 polymer ?
#
loop_
_entity_poly.entity_id
_entity_poly.type
_entity_poly.pdbx_seq_one_letter_code
_entity_poly.pdbx_strand_id
1 'polypeptide(L)'
;MENYDVYQDLARRTDGDIYLGVVGPVRTGKSTFVKRFAEAFVLPNVTGKNKQKIAADELPQSAAGKTVTTTEPKFIPGEAVKVSLNKGKTTAKMRIIDCVGYMVDGALGDKENGEKRMVTTPWNKEPVPFEEAAEIGTEKVIGEHSTIGVLMTCDGSIADIPRENYVPAEEKTAARLKELGKPFVIALNSKDPNGKKCGELRAELEEKYGVGVVAIDALNADENEYANVLDKILSEFPLKRIDVELPDWLQALPPDNEVVKAIIDTLKETSSAACKMKDESLVTAALSSIDRVVPQSEIKDTGDGSVKIGLALDRSLFFEAISKTCGEEIDGDYKLMSFVRDLSGAKREYDKLKNALSEAESKGYGIVLPSECEVKIDKPRLEKSGRGYCVKIDATTESLHVVKIGVNASVTPISGSKKQCEEFMRFLSEECSEGDVAGANVFGRPLGQLVAEEINLKTGAMPEETRIKLRKSVGKMVNGGKYRVFCIVY
;
A
#
# COMPACT_ATOMS: atom_id res chain seq x y z
N MET A 1 -17.95 -8.86 0.02
CA MET A 1 -17.93 -7.72 0.93
C MET A 1 -18.05 -8.31 2.33
N GLU A 2 -16.97 -8.34 3.08
CA GLU A 2 -17.06 -8.65 4.51
C GLU A 2 -17.87 -7.51 5.16
N ASN A 3 -18.88 -7.88 5.94
CA ASN A 3 -19.67 -6.92 6.67
C ASN A 3 -18.72 -6.14 7.60
N TYR A 4 -18.52 -4.87 7.27
CA TYR A 4 -17.79 -3.93 8.12
C TYR A 4 -18.46 -3.86 9.50
N ASP A 5 -17.74 -4.23 10.55
CA ASP A 5 -18.26 -4.25 11.91
C ASP A 5 -17.62 -3.12 12.73
N VAL A 6 -18.30 -1.98 12.76
CA VAL A 6 -17.93 -0.78 13.51
C VAL A 6 -17.64 -1.09 14.98
N TYR A 7 -18.46 -1.94 15.58
CA TYR A 7 -18.34 -2.26 17.01
C TYR A 7 -17.11 -3.10 17.32
N GLN A 8 -16.76 -4.02 16.43
CA GLN A 8 -15.55 -4.82 16.59
C GLN A 8 -14.30 -3.95 16.46
N ASP A 9 -14.28 -3.05 15.49
CA ASP A 9 -13.17 -2.14 15.30
C ASP A 9 -13.00 -1.17 16.47
N LEU A 10 -14.10 -0.64 16.98
CA LEU A 10 -14.07 0.23 18.15
C LEU A 10 -13.53 -0.51 19.38
N ALA A 11 -14.00 -1.75 19.62
CA ALA A 11 -13.54 -2.58 20.73
C ALA A 11 -12.03 -2.88 20.63
N ARG A 12 -11.51 -3.16 19.44
CA ARG A 12 -10.07 -3.40 19.23
C ARG A 12 -9.21 -2.17 19.52
N ARG A 13 -9.65 -0.97 19.14
CA ARG A 13 -8.90 0.27 19.38
C ARG A 13 -8.83 0.69 20.83
N THR A 14 -9.81 0.28 21.64
CA THR A 14 -9.89 0.60 23.06
C THR A 14 -9.51 -0.58 23.98
N ASP A 15 -8.74 -1.55 23.45
CA ASP A 15 -8.38 -2.78 24.16
C ASP A 15 -9.60 -3.56 24.69
N GLY A 16 -10.72 -3.48 23.98
CA GLY A 16 -11.97 -4.14 24.34
C GLY A 16 -12.83 -3.39 25.33
N ASP A 17 -12.39 -2.25 25.85
CA ASP A 17 -13.15 -1.39 26.77
C ASP A 17 -13.65 -0.12 26.04
N ILE A 18 -14.96 0.06 25.93
CA ILE A 18 -15.61 1.19 25.29
C ILE A 18 -16.23 2.11 26.33
N TYR A 19 -15.58 3.21 26.65
CA TYR A 19 -16.05 4.23 27.56
C TYR A 19 -16.44 5.51 26.79
N LEU A 20 -17.72 5.65 26.48
CA LEU A 20 -18.25 6.76 25.69
C LEU A 20 -18.60 7.95 26.59
N GLY A 21 -17.81 9.02 26.57
CA GLY A 21 -18.07 10.25 27.30
C GLY A 21 -18.96 11.20 26.49
N VAL A 22 -20.19 11.45 26.93
CA VAL A 22 -21.10 12.40 26.31
C VAL A 22 -20.97 13.74 27.01
N VAL A 23 -20.34 14.70 26.35
CA VAL A 23 -19.94 16.00 26.91
C VAL A 23 -20.51 17.16 26.11
N GLY A 24 -20.41 18.40 26.63
CA GLY A 24 -20.87 19.59 25.92
C GLY A 24 -21.72 20.50 26.77
N PRO A 25 -22.29 21.57 26.21
CA PRO A 25 -23.13 22.54 26.92
C PRO A 25 -24.35 21.89 27.59
N VAL A 26 -24.83 22.46 28.68
CA VAL A 26 -26.09 22.01 29.31
C VAL A 26 -27.26 22.17 28.34
N ARG A 27 -28.33 21.37 28.52
CA ARG A 27 -29.60 21.45 27.76
C ARG A 27 -29.49 21.14 26.26
N THR A 28 -28.38 20.55 25.78
CA THR A 28 -28.19 20.09 24.40
C THR A 28 -28.80 18.73 24.09
N GLY A 29 -29.39 18.06 25.10
CA GLY A 29 -29.97 16.72 24.94
C GLY A 29 -29.05 15.56 25.30
N LYS A 30 -27.93 15.80 25.99
CA LYS A 30 -26.98 14.75 26.43
C LYS A 30 -27.62 13.54 27.09
N SER A 31 -28.38 13.78 28.16
CA SER A 31 -29.04 12.71 28.91
C SER A 31 -30.08 11.95 28.07
N THR A 32 -30.74 12.65 27.11
CA THR A 32 -31.66 12.00 26.16
C THR A 32 -30.87 11.09 25.21
N PHE A 33 -29.77 11.60 24.64
CA PHE A 33 -28.88 10.82 23.80
C PHE A 33 -28.36 9.59 24.54
N VAL A 34 -27.81 9.76 25.75
CA VAL A 34 -27.29 8.67 26.59
C VAL A 34 -28.36 7.62 26.84
N LYS A 35 -29.57 8.04 27.20
CA LYS A 35 -30.68 7.13 27.45
C LYS A 35 -31.02 6.31 26.22
N ARG A 36 -31.25 6.95 25.07
CA ARG A 36 -31.65 6.30 23.82
C ARG A 36 -30.54 5.41 23.28
N PHE A 37 -29.29 5.87 23.32
CA PHE A 37 -28.14 5.08 22.96
C PHE A 37 -28.01 3.81 23.83
N ALA A 38 -28.18 3.95 25.14
CA ALA A 38 -28.15 2.81 26.04
C ALA A 38 -29.31 1.83 25.78
N GLU A 39 -30.52 2.34 25.49
CA GLU A 39 -31.68 1.53 25.12
C GLU A 39 -31.42 0.75 23.81
N ALA A 40 -30.78 1.38 22.82
CA ALA A 40 -30.49 0.77 21.51
C ALA A 40 -29.34 -0.25 21.57
N PHE A 41 -28.23 0.08 22.21
CA PHE A 41 -26.98 -0.71 22.12
C PHE A 41 -26.56 -1.41 23.41
N VAL A 42 -26.83 -0.85 24.58
CA VAL A 42 -26.36 -1.44 25.85
C VAL A 42 -27.36 -2.45 26.37
N LEU A 43 -28.60 -2.07 26.56
CA LEU A 43 -29.63 -2.92 27.16
C LEU A 43 -29.89 -4.22 26.40
N PRO A 44 -30.04 -4.23 25.07
CA PRO A 44 -30.25 -5.48 24.31
C PRO A 44 -29.10 -6.46 24.42
N ASN A 45 -27.89 -5.94 24.63
CA ASN A 45 -26.65 -6.71 24.62
C ASN A 45 -26.17 -7.10 26.03
N VAL A 46 -26.78 -6.61 27.09
CA VAL A 46 -26.45 -7.01 28.47
C VAL A 46 -26.91 -8.43 28.73
N THR A 47 -25.99 -9.31 29.11
CA THR A 47 -26.30 -10.71 29.41
C THR A 47 -26.86 -10.84 30.84
N GLY A 48 -28.10 -11.32 30.92
CA GLY A 48 -28.77 -11.61 32.21
C GLY A 48 -29.85 -10.61 32.60
N LYS A 49 -31.09 -11.10 32.83
CA LYS A 49 -32.29 -10.28 33.13
C LYS A 49 -32.12 -9.32 34.30
N ASN A 50 -31.42 -9.74 35.36
CA ASN A 50 -31.19 -8.89 36.53
C ASN A 50 -30.26 -7.70 36.21
N LYS A 51 -29.18 -7.95 35.42
CA LYS A 51 -28.26 -6.90 34.99
C LYS A 51 -28.91 -5.93 34.01
N GLN A 52 -29.77 -6.42 33.11
CA GLN A 52 -30.56 -5.57 32.24
C GLN A 52 -31.49 -4.65 33.03
N LYS A 53 -32.15 -5.17 34.06
CA LYS A 53 -33.05 -4.37 34.90
C LYS A 53 -32.30 -3.30 35.67
N ILE A 54 -31.16 -3.64 36.27
CA ILE A 54 -30.30 -2.67 36.97
C ILE A 54 -29.84 -1.59 36.00
N ALA A 55 -29.31 -1.96 34.82
CA ALA A 55 -28.88 -1.01 33.81
C ALA A 55 -30.02 -0.10 33.30
N ALA A 56 -31.24 -0.63 33.21
CA ALA A 56 -32.43 0.17 32.84
C ALA A 56 -32.83 1.15 33.96
N ASP A 57 -32.69 0.76 35.21
CA ASP A 57 -32.99 1.61 36.39
C ASP A 57 -31.94 2.76 36.53
N GLU A 58 -30.70 2.56 36.03
CA GLU A 58 -29.61 3.54 36.04
C GLU A 58 -29.74 4.60 34.96
N LEU A 59 -30.66 4.44 33.97
CA LEU A 59 -30.82 5.38 32.86
C LEU A 59 -31.18 6.78 33.37
N PRO A 60 -30.63 7.84 32.73
CA PRO A 60 -30.94 9.20 33.13
C PRO A 60 -32.39 9.53 32.84
N GLN A 61 -33.03 10.22 33.81
CA GLN A 61 -34.35 10.75 33.62
C GLN A 61 -34.25 12.08 32.86
N SER A 62 -34.77 12.13 31.64
CA SER A 62 -34.82 13.36 30.86
C SER A 62 -35.89 14.32 31.44
N ALA A 63 -35.46 15.48 31.95
CA ALA A 63 -36.36 16.54 32.36
C ALA A 63 -36.63 17.51 31.21
N ALA A 64 -37.88 17.78 30.94
CA ALA A 64 -38.27 18.84 30.01
C ALA A 64 -38.02 20.25 30.62
N GLY A 65 -37.75 21.27 29.76
CA GLY A 65 -37.57 22.66 30.19
C GLY A 65 -36.14 23.14 30.33
N LYS A 66 -35.92 24.31 30.93
CA LYS A 66 -34.62 25.01 31.01
C LYS A 66 -33.80 24.65 32.27
N THR A 67 -34.39 23.99 33.25
CA THR A 67 -33.73 23.69 34.55
C THR A 67 -32.76 22.53 34.44
N VAL A 68 -31.54 22.71 34.92
CA VAL A 68 -30.53 21.65 35.02
C VAL A 68 -30.71 20.88 36.33
N THR A 69 -30.99 19.60 36.22
CA THR A 69 -31.26 18.71 37.36
C THR A 69 -30.09 17.81 37.75
N THR A 70 -29.19 17.50 36.77
CA THR A 70 -28.03 16.66 36.98
C THR A 70 -26.94 17.47 37.68
N THR A 71 -26.38 16.95 38.77
CA THR A 71 -25.30 17.58 39.55
C THR A 71 -23.97 16.87 39.45
N GLU A 72 -23.98 15.60 39.05
CA GLU A 72 -22.78 14.76 38.96
C GLU A 72 -22.82 13.94 37.69
N PRO A 73 -21.63 13.55 37.16
CA PRO A 73 -21.54 12.60 36.07
C PRO A 73 -22.17 11.26 36.44
N LYS A 74 -22.98 10.72 35.52
CA LYS A 74 -23.61 9.41 35.69
C LYS A 74 -22.95 8.40 34.77
N PHE A 75 -22.58 7.27 35.34
CA PHE A 75 -21.98 6.15 34.64
C PHE A 75 -23.05 5.09 34.37
N ILE A 76 -23.28 4.74 33.13
CA ILE A 76 -24.37 3.89 32.70
C ILE A 76 -23.83 2.74 31.83
N PRO A 77 -23.95 1.53 32.25
CA PRO A 77 -24.29 1.11 33.62
C PRO A 77 -23.20 1.52 34.62
N GLY A 78 -23.50 1.51 35.93
CA GLY A 78 -22.56 1.90 37.00
C GLY A 78 -21.21 1.18 36.93
N GLU A 79 -21.23 -0.10 36.59
CA GLU A 79 -20.04 -0.88 36.24
C GLU A 79 -20.05 -1.23 34.78
N ALA A 80 -18.85 -1.18 34.10
CA ALA A 80 -18.73 -1.59 32.71
C ALA A 80 -19.15 -3.05 32.54
N VAL A 81 -20.08 -3.31 31.65
CA VAL A 81 -20.62 -4.66 31.41
C VAL A 81 -20.15 -5.21 30.08
N LYS A 82 -19.99 -6.53 30.05
CA LYS A 82 -19.76 -7.22 28.78
C LYS A 82 -21.05 -7.18 27.96
N VAL A 83 -20.99 -6.54 26.83
CA VAL A 83 -22.06 -6.54 25.84
C VAL A 83 -21.65 -7.35 24.62
N SER A 84 -22.60 -8.07 24.07
CA SER A 84 -22.41 -8.77 22.79
C SER A 84 -22.80 -7.86 21.66
N LEU A 85 -21.85 -7.57 20.79
CA LEU A 85 -22.04 -6.76 19.61
C LEU A 85 -22.09 -7.67 18.37
N ASN A 86 -22.71 -7.21 17.30
CA ASN A 86 -22.81 -7.94 16.04
C ASN A 86 -23.31 -9.40 16.22
N LYS A 87 -24.49 -9.56 16.82
CA LYS A 87 -25.14 -10.89 17.05
C LYS A 87 -24.21 -11.90 17.75
N GLY A 88 -23.39 -11.43 18.69
CA GLY A 88 -22.53 -12.29 19.51
C GLY A 88 -21.14 -12.59 18.94
N LYS A 89 -20.78 -12.05 17.79
CA LYS A 89 -19.44 -12.24 17.21
C LYS A 89 -18.33 -11.49 17.93
N THR A 90 -18.67 -10.38 18.59
CA THR A 90 -17.73 -9.56 19.34
C THR A 90 -18.25 -9.27 20.71
N THR A 91 -17.39 -9.36 21.71
CA THR A 91 -17.70 -8.97 23.10
C THR A 91 -16.80 -7.84 23.53
N ALA A 92 -17.38 -6.78 24.08
CA ALA A 92 -16.63 -5.65 24.62
C ALA A 92 -17.23 -5.21 25.95
N LYS A 93 -16.43 -4.57 26.80
CA LYS A 93 -16.97 -3.87 27.96
C LYS A 93 -17.39 -2.48 27.52
N MET A 94 -18.65 -2.14 27.77
CA MET A 94 -19.22 -0.85 27.41
C MET A 94 -19.71 -0.10 28.62
N ARG A 95 -19.44 1.19 28.65
CA ARG A 95 -19.92 2.14 29.64
C ARG A 95 -20.17 3.49 28.97
N ILE A 96 -21.29 4.09 29.25
CA ILE A 96 -21.61 5.44 28.79
C ILE A 96 -21.54 6.37 30.01
N ILE A 97 -21.03 7.57 29.77
CA ILE A 97 -20.85 8.55 30.82
C ILE A 97 -21.60 9.80 30.44
N ASP A 98 -22.70 10.07 31.16
CA ASP A 98 -23.43 11.32 31.03
C ASP A 98 -22.84 12.37 31.97
N CYS A 99 -22.41 13.51 31.43
CA CYS A 99 -21.87 14.60 32.22
C CYS A 99 -22.89 15.76 32.38
N VAL A 100 -22.66 16.58 33.38
CA VAL A 100 -23.48 17.79 33.60
C VAL A 100 -23.36 18.73 32.41
N GLY A 101 -22.13 19.03 32.00
CA GLY A 101 -21.82 19.99 30.94
C GLY A 101 -21.60 21.40 31.44
N TYR A 102 -21.00 22.20 30.59
CA TYR A 102 -20.76 23.62 30.88
C TYR A 102 -22.05 24.43 30.82
N MET A 103 -22.17 25.37 31.75
CA MET A 103 -23.33 26.28 31.79
C MET A 103 -23.39 27.17 30.58
N VAL A 104 -24.62 27.56 30.20
CA VAL A 104 -24.91 28.46 29.07
C VAL A 104 -25.87 29.54 29.51
N ASP A 105 -25.78 30.70 28.91
CA ASP A 105 -26.73 31.80 29.18
C ASP A 105 -28.17 31.40 28.83
N GLY A 106 -29.08 31.67 29.73
CA GLY A 106 -30.48 31.29 29.58
C GLY A 106 -30.85 29.88 30.11
N ALA A 107 -29.89 29.08 30.54
CA ALA A 107 -30.17 27.87 31.31
C ALA A 107 -30.51 28.24 32.77
N LEU A 108 -31.38 27.46 33.38
CA LEU A 108 -31.81 27.66 34.77
C LEU A 108 -31.30 26.52 35.66
N GLY A 109 -31.09 26.82 36.95
CA GLY A 109 -30.64 25.80 37.92
C GLY A 109 -29.25 26.04 38.51
N ASP A 110 -28.60 27.13 38.10
CA ASP A 110 -27.34 27.65 38.66
C ASP A 110 -27.57 28.47 39.94
N LYS A 111 -28.82 28.95 40.16
CA LYS A 111 -29.21 29.73 41.31
C LYS A 111 -30.38 29.10 42.08
N GLU A 112 -30.34 29.21 43.38
CA GLU A 112 -31.38 28.81 44.30
C GLU A 112 -31.71 30.02 45.22
N ASN A 113 -32.98 30.42 45.26
CA ASN A 113 -33.42 31.62 46.00
C ASN A 113 -32.67 32.94 45.68
N GLY A 114 -32.12 33.07 44.46
CA GLY A 114 -31.37 34.24 44.00
C GLY A 114 -29.87 34.23 44.30
N GLU A 115 -29.38 33.24 45.05
CA GLU A 115 -27.96 33.00 45.30
C GLU A 115 -27.41 31.87 44.45
N LYS A 116 -26.06 31.78 44.26
CA LYS A 116 -25.42 30.67 43.55
C LYS A 116 -25.73 29.37 44.28
N ARG A 117 -26.25 28.38 43.53
CA ARG A 117 -26.52 27.06 44.05
C ARG A 117 -25.21 26.36 44.40
N MET A 118 -25.05 26.01 45.67
CA MET A 118 -23.92 25.26 46.19
C MET A 118 -24.17 23.75 46.13
N VAL A 119 -23.23 23.00 45.66
CA VAL A 119 -23.34 21.53 45.54
C VAL A 119 -22.09 20.85 46.10
N THR A 120 -22.27 19.68 46.69
CA THR A 120 -21.17 18.81 47.14
C THR A 120 -20.83 17.83 46.02
N THR A 121 -19.56 17.64 45.72
CA THR A 121 -19.10 16.68 44.73
C THR A 121 -18.20 15.60 45.38
N PRO A 122 -18.06 14.41 44.80
CA PRO A 122 -17.14 13.39 45.30
C PRO A 122 -15.67 13.84 45.36
N TRP A 123 -15.31 14.88 44.62
CA TRP A 123 -13.95 15.37 44.48
C TRP A 123 -13.60 16.54 45.43
N ASN A 124 -14.60 17.29 45.89
CA ASN A 124 -14.42 18.43 46.76
C ASN A 124 -15.05 18.16 48.12
N LYS A 125 -14.29 18.37 49.20
CA LYS A 125 -14.77 18.20 50.58
C LYS A 125 -15.74 19.32 51.00
N GLU A 126 -15.59 20.50 50.41
CA GLU A 126 -16.46 21.67 50.71
C GLU A 126 -17.43 21.87 49.56
N PRO A 127 -18.65 22.42 49.83
CA PRO A 127 -19.59 22.79 48.79
C PRO A 127 -19.02 23.84 47.88
N VAL A 128 -19.11 23.61 46.57
CA VAL A 128 -18.67 24.56 45.52
C VAL A 128 -19.84 25.04 44.69
N PRO A 129 -19.75 26.20 44.04
CA PRO A 129 -20.77 26.64 43.12
C PRO A 129 -21.09 25.59 42.05
N PHE A 130 -22.38 25.44 41.70
CA PHE A 130 -22.84 24.44 40.75
C PHE A 130 -22.08 24.52 39.39
N GLU A 131 -21.81 25.74 38.94
CA GLU A 131 -21.07 26.00 37.69
C GLU A 131 -19.65 25.38 37.74
N GLU A 132 -18.94 25.61 38.84
CA GLU A 132 -17.58 25.05 39.07
C GLU A 132 -17.62 23.53 39.21
N ALA A 133 -18.59 22.98 39.92
CA ALA A 133 -18.79 21.53 40.04
C ALA A 133 -19.05 20.86 38.68
N ALA A 134 -19.87 21.50 37.84
CA ALA A 134 -20.19 21.05 36.49
C ALA A 134 -18.96 21.06 35.57
N GLU A 135 -18.12 22.07 35.72
CA GLU A 135 -16.87 22.19 35.01
C GLU A 135 -15.88 21.09 35.40
N ILE A 136 -15.62 20.93 36.71
CA ILE A 136 -14.74 19.86 37.24
C ILE A 136 -15.24 18.47 36.81
N GLY A 137 -16.53 18.20 36.92
CA GLY A 137 -17.12 16.92 36.51
C GLY A 137 -16.96 16.66 35.03
N THR A 138 -17.13 17.68 34.18
CA THR A 138 -16.93 17.54 32.74
C THR A 138 -15.46 17.30 32.38
N GLU A 139 -14.54 18.01 33.01
CA GLU A 139 -13.08 17.82 32.85
C GLU A 139 -12.67 16.39 33.22
N LYS A 140 -13.19 15.84 34.33
CA LYS A 140 -12.89 14.45 34.74
C LYS A 140 -13.46 13.44 33.77
N VAL A 141 -14.66 13.63 33.24
CA VAL A 141 -15.24 12.75 32.23
C VAL A 141 -14.36 12.76 30.98
N ILE A 142 -13.99 13.94 30.49
CA ILE A 142 -13.14 14.09 29.32
C ILE A 142 -11.74 13.47 29.57
N GLY A 143 -11.09 13.80 30.69
CA GLY A 143 -9.69 13.44 30.96
C GLY A 143 -9.51 11.98 31.38
N GLU A 144 -10.26 11.57 32.41
CA GLU A 144 -9.96 10.33 33.17
C GLU A 144 -10.88 9.16 32.79
N HIS A 145 -12.15 9.42 32.46
CA HIS A 145 -13.15 8.36 32.42
C HIS A 145 -13.58 7.90 31.06
N SER A 146 -13.41 8.72 29.99
CA SER A 146 -13.81 8.35 28.63
C SER A 146 -12.63 7.95 27.76
N THR A 147 -12.83 6.94 26.92
CA THR A 147 -11.89 6.59 25.84
C THR A 147 -12.25 7.34 24.54
N ILE A 148 -13.52 7.70 24.38
CA ILE A 148 -14.11 8.32 23.20
C ILE A 148 -15.04 9.44 23.61
N GLY A 149 -15.01 10.57 22.89
CA GLY A 149 -15.87 11.72 23.16
C GLY A 149 -17.02 11.88 22.16
N VAL A 150 -18.21 12.21 22.65
CA VAL A 150 -19.30 12.77 21.86
C VAL A 150 -19.61 14.14 22.39
N LEU A 151 -19.26 15.19 21.65
CA LEU A 151 -19.62 16.56 21.99
C LEU A 151 -21.03 16.82 21.48
N MET A 152 -21.99 16.89 22.42
CA MET A 152 -23.36 17.23 22.10
C MET A 152 -23.53 18.74 22.03
N THR A 153 -24.04 19.23 20.91
CA THR A 153 -24.51 20.61 20.75
C THR A 153 -25.93 20.67 20.16
N CYS A 154 -26.48 21.83 19.93
CA CYS A 154 -27.86 21.97 19.50
C CYS A 154 -28.00 23.20 18.58
N ASP A 155 -28.94 23.13 17.64
CA ASP A 155 -29.29 24.23 16.73
C ASP A 155 -30.21 25.29 17.36
N GLY A 156 -30.52 25.17 18.65
CA GLY A 156 -31.46 26.04 19.35
C GLY A 156 -32.93 25.55 19.33
N SER A 157 -33.24 24.49 18.58
CA SER A 157 -34.61 23.99 18.45
C SER A 157 -35.11 23.16 19.66
N ILE A 158 -34.21 22.71 20.51
CA ILE A 158 -34.51 21.68 21.54
C ILE A 158 -35.02 22.29 22.85
N ALA A 159 -34.40 23.36 23.37
CA ALA A 159 -34.62 23.84 24.74
C ALA A 159 -34.98 25.33 24.84
N ASP A 160 -35.47 25.95 23.79
CA ASP A 160 -35.80 27.39 23.72
C ASP A 160 -34.67 28.34 24.17
N ILE A 161 -33.44 27.90 24.03
CA ILE A 161 -32.20 28.66 24.24
C ILE A 161 -31.63 28.98 22.86
N PRO A 162 -31.31 30.24 22.56
CA PRO A 162 -30.70 30.61 21.26
C PRO A 162 -29.40 29.88 20.99
N ARG A 163 -29.13 29.56 19.72
CA ARG A 163 -27.92 28.85 19.29
C ARG A 163 -26.62 29.52 19.77
N GLU A 164 -26.63 30.87 19.74
CA GLU A 164 -25.46 31.69 20.10
C GLU A 164 -24.98 31.43 21.55
N ASN A 165 -25.92 31.12 22.46
CA ASN A 165 -25.61 30.90 23.86
C ASN A 165 -24.83 29.58 24.10
N TYR A 166 -24.93 28.63 23.16
CA TYR A 166 -24.20 27.38 23.26
C TYR A 166 -22.72 27.48 22.81
N VAL A 167 -22.38 28.45 21.94
CA VAL A 167 -21.11 28.57 21.29
C VAL A 167 -19.91 28.61 22.26
N PRO A 168 -19.92 29.45 23.32
CA PRO A 168 -18.75 29.54 24.22
C PRO A 168 -18.46 28.22 24.94
N ALA A 169 -19.50 27.53 25.43
CA ALA A 169 -19.36 26.25 26.11
C ALA A 169 -18.98 25.11 25.15
N GLU A 170 -19.45 25.16 23.91
CA GLU A 170 -19.08 24.24 22.83
C GLU A 170 -17.62 24.40 22.49
N GLU A 171 -17.12 25.63 22.28
CA GLU A 171 -15.71 25.91 21.97
C GLU A 171 -14.79 25.44 23.09
N LYS A 172 -15.13 25.69 24.35
CA LYS A 172 -14.35 25.22 25.51
C LYS A 172 -14.25 23.70 25.53
N THR A 173 -15.39 23.01 25.30
CA THR A 173 -15.40 21.53 25.26
C THR A 173 -14.56 20.98 24.12
N ALA A 174 -14.71 21.54 22.92
CA ALA A 174 -13.95 21.11 21.74
C ALA A 174 -12.44 21.33 21.90
N ALA A 175 -12.05 22.49 22.44
CA ALA A 175 -10.64 22.80 22.72
C ALA A 175 -10.03 21.77 23.68
N ARG A 176 -10.77 21.43 24.74
CA ARG A 176 -10.29 20.47 25.75
C ARG A 176 -10.13 19.06 25.20
N LEU A 177 -11.08 18.57 24.40
CA LEU A 177 -10.98 17.27 23.72
C LEU A 177 -9.79 17.20 22.77
N LYS A 178 -9.52 18.28 22.02
CA LYS A 178 -8.38 18.40 21.12
C LYS A 178 -7.04 18.39 21.89
N GLU A 179 -6.95 19.17 22.97
CA GLU A 179 -5.75 19.23 23.82
C GLU A 179 -5.33 17.85 24.36
N LEU A 180 -6.32 17.04 24.75
CA LEU A 180 -6.09 15.70 25.25
C LEU A 180 -5.85 14.64 24.15
N GLY A 181 -5.96 15.04 22.87
CA GLY A 181 -5.78 14.12 21.74
C GLY A 181 -6.81 12.99 21.66
N LYS A 182 -7.96 13.11 22.36
CA LYS A 182 -8.98 12.07 22.34
C LYS A 182 -9.80 12.13 21.05
N PRO A 183 -10.10 10.99 20.41
CA PRO A 183 -11.00 10.96 19.27
C PRO A 183 -12.39 11.38 19.73
N PHE A 184 -13.03 12.29 18.96
CA PHE A 184 -14.38 12.72 19.24
C PHE A 184 -15.10 13.18 17.97
N VAL A 185 -16.42 13.18 18.05
CA VAL A 185 -17.30 13.74 17.04
C VAL A 185 -18.24 14.74 17.69
N ILE A 186 -18.85 15.59 16.88
CA ILE A 186 -19.91 16.49 17.32
C ILE A 186 -21.26 15.88 16.93
N ALA A 187 -22.15 15.72 17.90
CA ALA A 187 -23.55 15.37 17.67
C ALA A 187 -24.38 16.63 17.75
N LEU A 188 -24.86 17.12 16.61
CA LEU A 188 -25.73 18.28 16.49
C LEU A 188 -27.18 17.83 16.68
N ASN A 189 -27.74 18.10 17.86
CA ASN A 189 -29.10 17.73 18.17
C ASN A 189 -30.09 18.74 17.59
N SER A 190 -30.99 18.29 16.72
CA SER A 190 -31.98 19.10 16.04
C SER A 190 -33.30 18.36 15.94
N LYS A 191 -34.42 19.08 16.00
CA LYS A 191 -35.76 18.52 15.70
C LYS A 191 -35.94 18.16 14.23
N ASP A 192 -35.15 18.78 13.34
CA ASP A 192 -35.15 18.51 11.91
C ASP A 192 -33.69 18.33 11.40
N PRO A 193 -33.09 17.17 11.67
CA PRO A 193 -31.68 16.90 11.32
C PRO A 193 -31.42 16.93 9.82
N ASN A 194 -32.42 16.71 8.99
CA ASN A 194 -32.33 16.74 7.53
C ASN A 194 -32.68 18.10 6.91
N GLY A 195 -33.08 19.08 7.74
CA GLY A 195 -33.44 20.42 7.31
C GLY A 195 -32.23 21.21 6.78
N LYS A 196 -32.50 22.12 5.83
CA LYS A 196 -31.45 22.92 5.19
C LYS A 196 -30.60 23.71 6.20
N LYS A 197 -31.23 24.35 7.18
CA LYS A 197 -30.54 25.13 8.23
C LYS A 197 -29.61 24.25 9.08
N CYS A 198 -30.07 23.04 9.44
CA CYS A 198 -29.27 22.10 10.19
C CYS A 198 -28.08 21.64 9.34
N GLY A 199 -28.27 21.40 8.03
CA GLY A 199 -27.21 21.06 7.11
C GLY A 199 -26.14 22.14 6.94
N GLU A 200 -26.55 23.40 6.85
CA GLU A 200 -25.64 24.55 6.81
C GLU A 200 -24.84 24.68 8.12
N LEU A 201 -25.49 24.59 9.27
CA LEU A 201 -24.82 24.63 10.57
C LEU A 201 -23.87 23.43 10.75
N ARG A 202 -24.23 22.23 10.28
CA ARG A 202 -23.35 21.07 10.29
C ARG A 202 -22.05 21.33 9.53
N ALA A 203 -22.17 21.89 8.31
CA ALA A 203 -21.01 22.21 7.49
C ALA A 203 -20.10 23.27 8.14
N GLU A 204 -20.70 24.30 8.74
CA GLU A 204 -19.99 25.34 9.50
C GLU A 204 -19.21 24.74 10.68
N LEU A 205 -19.81 23.82 11.43
CA LEU A 205 -19.19 23.17 12.56
C LEU A 205 -18.08 22.21 12.13
N GLU A 206 -18.25 21.49 11.02
CA GLU A 206 -17.21 20.64 10.44
C GLU A 206 -15.98 21.45 10.02
N GLU A 207 -16.19 22.59 9.36
CA GLU A 207 -15.12 23.51 8.97
C GLU A 207 -14.41 24.13 10.19
N LYS A 208 -15.19 24.64 11.15
CA LYS A 208 -14.68 25.31 12.36
C LYS A 208 -13.83 24.39 13.23
N TYR A 209 -14.31 23.19 13.48
CA TYR A 209 -13.65 22.29 14.43
C TYR A 209 -12.75 21.24 13.78
N GLY A 210 -12.88 20.98 12.48
CA GLY A 210 -12.08 19.99 11.75
C GLY A 210 -12.34 18.54 12.18
N VAL A 211 -13.53 18.27 12.78
CA VAL A 211 -13.99 16.95 13.20
C VAL A 211 -15.34 16.62 12.58
N GLY A 212 -15.68 15.33 12.52
CA GLY A 212 -16.96 14.91 11.95
C GLY A 212 -18.16 15.40 12.78
N VAL A 213 -19.19 15.92 12.10
CA VAL A 213 -20.46 16.36 12.72
C VAL A 213 -21.59 15.48 12.22
N VAL A 214 -22.37 14.93 13.15
CA VAL A 214 -23.59 14.16 12.86
C VAL A 214 -24.80 14.93 13.35
N ALA A 215 -25.70 15.31 12.44
CA ALA A 215 -27.01 15.85 12.84
C ALA A 215 -27.91 14.68 13.22
N ILE A 216 -28.57 14.77 14.37
CA ILE A 216 -29.40 13.72 14.94
C ILE A 216 -30.57 14.32 15.74
N ASP A 217 -31.73 13.69 15.65
CA ASP A 217 -32.80 13.91 16.66
C ASP A 217 -32.58 12.88 17.79
N ALA A 218 -31.93 13.31 18.85
CA ALA A 218 -31.56 12.41 19.94
C ALA A 218 -32.78 11.77 20.67
N LEU A 219 -33.98 12.26 20.46
CA LEU A 219 -35.19 11.68 21.03
C LEU A 219 -35.78 10.57 20.16
N ASN A 220 -35.79 10.78 18.83
CA ASN A 220 -36.50 9.93 17.88
C ASN A 220 -35.57 9.12 16.95
N ALA A 221 -34.24 9.32 17.04
CA ALA A 221 -33.25 8.61 16.24
C ALA A 221 -33.35 7.08 16.40
N ASP A 222 -33.13 6.38 15.28
CA ASP A 222 -33.08 4.92 15.24
C ASP A 222 -31.67 4.36 15.53
N GLU A 223 -31.55 3.04 15.53
CA GLU A 223 -30.28 2.35 15.76
C GLU A 223 -29.23 2.69 14.67
N ASN A 224 -29.64 2.88 13.41
CA ASN A 224 -28.73 3.19 12.30
C ASN A 224 -28.15 4.60 12.45
N GLU A 225 -28.96 5.57 12.90
CA GLU A 225 -28.49 6.94 13.12
C GLU A 225 -27.46 6.99 14.26
N TYR A 226 -27.64 6.20 15.32
CA TYR A 226 -26.63 6.05 16.37
C TYR A 226 -25.38 5.31 15.91
N ALA A 227 -25.51 4.32 15.02
CA ALA A 227 -24.37 3.65 14.40
C ALA A 227 -23.54 4.63 13.56
N ASN A 228 -24.18 5.57 12.85
CA ASN A 228 -23.47 6.62 12.10
C ASN A 228 -22.58 7.51 13.01
N VAL A 229 -23.00 7.74 14.26
CA VAL A 229 -22.17 8.48 15.23
C VAL A 229 -20.89 7.70 15.52
N LEU A 230 -20.98 6.39 15.71
CA LEU A 230 -19.81 5.52 15.95
C LEU A 230 -18.90 5.45 14.73
N ASP A 231 -19.45 5.32 13.52
CA ASP A 231 -18.68 5.36 12.27
C ASP A 231 -17.89 6.67 12.12
N LYS A 232 -18.54 7.80 12.43
CA LYS A 232 -17.84 9.08 12.39
C LYS A 232 -16.72 9.17 13.43
N ILE A 233 -16.91 8.60 14.63
CA ILE A 233 -15.83 8.54 15.62
C ILE A 233 -14.63 7.78 15.07
N LEU A 234 -14.85 6.62 14.43
CA LEU A 234 -13.78 5.83 13.85
C LEU A 234 -13.00 6.59 12.77
N SER A 235 -13.69 7.41 11.99
CA SER A 235 -13.05 8.25 10.97
C SER A 235 -12.12 9.34 11.54
N GLU A 236 -12.30 9.73 12.80
CA GLU A 236 -11.43 10.70 13.48
C GLU A 236 -10.22 10.05 14.19
N PHE A 237 -10.12 8.71 14.21
CA PHE A 237 -8.96 8.04 14.76
C PHE A 237 -7.70 8.27 13.92
N PRO A 238 -6.50 8.23 14.56
CA PRO A 238 -5.26 8.43 13.83
C PRO A 238 -5.02 7.32 12.81
N LEU A 239 -4.62 7.71 11.61
CA LEU A 239 -4.14 6.81 10.58
C LEU A 239 -2.69 6.44 10.89
N LYS A 240 -2.42 5.15 11.07
CA LYS A 240 -1.08 4.64 11.44
C LYS A 240 -0.33 4.08 10.25
N ARG A 241 -1.04 3.49 9.29
CA ARG A 241 -0.44 2.80 8.16
C ARG A 241 -1.33 2.83 6.92
N ILE A 242 -0.70 3.05 5.78
CA ILE A 242 -1.31 2.92 4.47
C ILE A 242 -0.56 1.84 3.72
N ASP A 243 -1.24 0.76 3.37
CA ASP A 243 -0.71 -0.32 2.56
C ASP A 243 -1.24 -0.16 1.13
N VAL A 244 -0.34 0.00 0.17
CA VAL A 244 -0.73 0.10 -1.24
C VAL A 244 -0.39 -1.22 -1.93
N GLU A 245 -1.41 -1.92 -2.41
CA GLU A 245 -1.25 -3.17 -3.15
C GLU A 245 -1.08 -2.86 -4.64
N LEU A 246 0.13 -3.13 -5.13
CA LEU A 246 0.48 -3.00 -6.54
C LEU A 246 0.25 -4.32 -7.27
N PRO A 247 -0.15 -4.29 -8.55
CA PRO A 247 -0.17 -5.48 -9.39
C PRO A 247 1.20 -6.18 -9.42
N ASP A 248 1.20 -7.52 -9.42
CA ASP A 248 2.43 -8.33 -9.32
C ASP A 248 3.49 -7.97 -10.37
N TRP A 249 3.04 -7.68 -11.60
CA TRP A 249 3.95 -7.32 -12.68
C TRP A 249 4.67 -5.99 -12.44
N LEU A 250 4.03 -5.03 -11.75
CA LEU A 250 4.64 -3.74 -11.42
C LEU A 250 5.71 -3.90 -10.34
N GLN A 251 5.53 -4.85 -9.42
CA GLN A 251 6.52 -5.17 -8.39
C GLN A 251 7.81 -5.78 -8.97
N ALA A 252 7.73 -6.39 -10.15
CA ALA A 252 8.89 -6.93 -10.86
C ALA A 252 9.73 -5.85 -11.57
N LEU A 253 9.23 -4.61 -11.69
CA LEU A 253 9.95 -3.50 -12.32
C LEU A 253 10.93 -2.85 -11.35
N PRO A 254 12.03 -2.28 -11.85
CA PRO A 254 12.98 -1.57 -11.00
C PRO A 254 12.34 -0.28 -10.41
N PRO A 255 12.81 0.18 -9.23
CA PRO A 255 12.23 1.34 -8.53
C PRO A 255 12.34 2.68 -9.27
N ASP A 256 13.22 2.77 -10.26
CA ASP A 256 13.41 3.93 -11.12
C ASP A 256 12.45 3.96 -12.33
N ASN A 257 11.59 2.95 -12.47
CA ASN A 257 10.53 2.97 -13.47
C ASN A 257 9.61 4.18 -13.24
N GLU A 258 9.24 4.88 -14.30
CA GLU A 258 8.48 6.13 -14.24
C GLU A 258 7.16 6.00 -13.46
N VAL A 259 6.42 4.90 -13.68
CA VAL A 259 5.12 4.66 -12.99
C VAL A 259 5.34 4.33 -11.52
N VAL A 260 6.29 3.44 -11.21
CA VAL A 260 6.63 3.07 -9.83
C VAL A 260 7.07 4.30 -9.05
N LYS A 261 7.94 5.10 -9.65
CA LYS A 261 8.44 6.34 -9.05
C LYS A 261 7.32 7.34 -8.80
N ALA A 262 6.43 7.56 -9.77
CA ALA A 262 5.29 8.47 -9.61
C ALA A 262 4.39 8.06 -8.43
N ILE A 263 4.10 6.75 -8.28
CA ILE A 263 3.31 6.24 -7.16
C ILE A 263 4.03 6.48 -5.83
N ILE A 264 5.33 6.16 -5.74
CA ILE A 264 6.12 6.33 -4.52
C ILE A 264 6.22 7.80 -4.11
N ASP A 265 6.48 8.70 -5.06
CA ASP A 265 6.63 10.13 -4.79
C ASP A 265 5.29 10.73 -4.35
N THR A 266 4.18 10.39 -5.01
CA THR A 266 2.82 10.80 -4.59
C THR A 266 2.50 10.32 -3.17
N LEU A 267 2.84 9.08 -2.83
CA LEU A 267 2.63 8.56 -1.48
C LEU A 267 3.47 9.29 -0.43
N LYS A 268 4.72 9.65 -0.73
CA LYS A 268 5.58 10.42 0.18
C LYS A 268 5.04 11.83 0.42
N GLU A 269 4.56 12.49 -0.62
CA GLU A 269 3.99 13.84 -0.52
C GLU A 269 2.69 13.87 0.29
N THR A 270 1.81 12.90 0.07
CA THR A 270 0.49 12.85 0.71
C THR A 270 0.51 12.25 2.12
N SER A 271 1.45 11.34 2.43
CA SER A 271 1.53 10.66 3.74
C SER A 271 1.74 11.62 4.91
N SER A 272 2.43 12.75 4.71
CA SER A 272 2.65 13.75 5.74
C SER A 272 1.40 14.55 6.10
N ALA A 273 0.44 14.66 5.18
CA ALA A 273 -0.82 15.37 5.37
C ALA A 273 -1.94 14.47 5.91
N ALA A 274 -1.84 13.15 5.70
CA ALA A 274 -2.85 12.18 6.13
C ALA A 274 -2.60 11.76 7.59
N CYS A 275 -3.28 12.42 8.53
CA CYS A 275 -3.14 12.16 9.96
C CYS A 275 -4.26 11.30 10.55
N LYS A 276 -5.45 11.33 9.94
CA LYS A 276 -6.66 10.66 10.42
C LYS A 276 -7.20 9.70 9.38
N MET A 277 -8.01 8.75 9.82
CA MET A 277 -8.61 7.75 8.91
C MET A 277 -9.45 8.39 7.79
N LYS A 278 -10.07 9.53 8.02
CA LYS A 278 -10.83 10.29 7.00
C LYS A 278 -9.93 10.87 5.91
N ASP A 279 -8.66 11.08 6.20
CA ASP A 279 -7.72 11.73 5.28
C ASP A 279 -7.23 10.74 4.19
N GLU A 280 -7.63 9.46 4.27
CA GLU A 280 -7.32 8.48 3.21
C GLU A 280 -7.82 8.95 1.85
N SER A 281 -8.95 9.68 1.81
CA SER A 281 -9.50 10.21 0.57
C SER A 281 -8.56 11.17 -0.15
N LEU A 282 -7.68 11.86 0.58
CA LEU A 282 -6.62 12.70 0.01
C LEU A 282 -5.59 11.85 -0.73
N VAL A 283 -5.20 10.72 -0.12
CA VAL A 283 -4.23 9.78 -0.72
C VAL A 283 -4.82 9.11 -1.95
N THR A 284 -6.07 8.65 -1.86
CA THR A 284 -6.79 8.02 -2.98
C THR A 284 -6.98 9.01 -4.14
N ALA A 285 -7.35 10.26 -3.85
CA ALA A 285 -7.49 11.30 -4.86
C ALA A 285 -6.14 11.62 -5.54
N ALA A 286 -5.08 11.70 -4.76
CA ALA A 286 -3.73 11.94 -5.31
C ALA A 286 -3.25 10.77 -6.19
N LEU A 287 -3.47 9.52 -5.76
CA LEU A 287 -3.16 8.35 -6.59
C LEU A 287 -4.00 8.30 -7.88
N SER A 288 -5.26 8.73 -7.82
CA SER A 288 -6.14 8.84 -9.00
C SER A 288 -5.69 9.92 -10.00
N SER A 289 -4.86 10.87 -9.58
CA SER A 289 -4.31 11.90 -10.47
C SER A 289 -3.16 11.41 -11.36
N ILE A 290 -2.60 10.22 -11.05
CA ILE A 290 -1.55 9.60 -11.88
C ILE A 290 -2.21 8.99 -13.11
N ASP A 291 -1.66 9.30 -14.28
CA ASP A 291 -2.22 8.83 -15.56
C ASP A 291 -2.33 7.30 -15.60
N ARG A 292 -3.51 6.83 -16.00
CA ARG A 292 -3.83 5.39 -16.15
C ARG A 292 -3.70 4.55 -14.87
N VAL A 293 -3.70 5.18 -13.68
CA VAL A 293 -3.74 4.53 -12.37
C VAL A 293 -5.10 4.78 -11.73
N VAL A 294 -5.78 3.72 -11.30
CA VAL A 294 -7.10 3.80 -10.69
C VAL A 294 -7.12 3.01 -9.40
N PRO A 295 -7.38 3.63 -8.24
CA PRO A 295 -7.69 2.90 -7.02
C PRO A 295 -8.97 2.08 -7.19
N GLN A 296 -8.91 0.76 -6.95
CA GLN A 296 -10.06 -0.14 -7.17
C GLN A 296 -10.72 -0.63 -5.90
N SER A 297 -9.95 -0.78 -4.85
CA SER A 297 -10.46 -1.33 -3.60
C SER A 297 -9.83 -0.61 -2.42
N GLU A 298 -10.68 -0.26 -1.46
CA GLU A 298 -10.26 0.27 -0.18
C GLU A 298 -10.73 -0.69 0.91
N ILE A 299 -9.79 -1.25 1.65
CA ILE A 299 -10.07 -2.05 2.83
C ILE A 299 -9.54 -1.28 4.03
N LYS A 300 -10.47 -0.85 4.89
CA LYS A 300 -10.14 -0.11 6.12
C LYS A 300 -10.09 -1.09 7.28
N ASP A 301 -8.93 -1.22 7.89
CA ASP A 301 -8.83 -1.83 9.21
C ASP A 301 -8.76 -0.71 10.26
N THR A 302 -9.94 -0.29 10.68
CA THR A 302 -10.09 0.77 11.67
C THR A 302 -9.58 0.33 13.04
N GLY A 303 -9.55 -0.97 13.33
CA GLY A 303 -8.99 -1.52 14.58
C GLY A 303 -7.49 -1.24 14.73
N ASP A 304 -6.72 -1.46 13.68
CA ASP A 304 -5.26 -1.23 13.68
C ASP A 304 -4.86 0.17 13.22
N GLY A 305 -5.81 0.95 12.71
CA GLY A 305 -5.53 2.26 12.10
C GLY A 305 -4.84 2.14 10.75
N SER A 306 -5.10 1.08 10.01
CA SER A 306 -4.52 0.84 8.69
C SER A 306 -5.56 0.94 7.58
N VAL A 307 -5.11 1.41 6.42
CA VAL A 307 -5.91 1.42 5.18
C VAL A 307 -5.13 0.67 4.12
N LYS A 308 -5.80 -0.24 3.43
CA LYS A 308 -5.25 -0.93 2.26
C LYS A 308 -5.90 -0.38 1.01
N ILE A 309 -5.09 0.08 0.07
CA ILE A 309 -5.54 0.63 -1.21
C ILE A 309 -5.01 -0.28 -2.32
N GLY A 310 -5.91 -0.98 -3.01
CA GLY A 310 -5.55 -1.75 -4.19
C GLY A 310 -5.53 -0.84 -5.42
N LEU A 311 -4.46 -0.88 -6.20
CA LEU A 311 -4.35 -0.12 -7.44
C LEU A 311 -4.59 -1.00 -8.66
N ALA A 312 -5.44 -0.53 -9.56
CA ALA A 312 -5.53 -1.03 -10.92
C ALA A 312 -4.81 -0.08 -11.87
N LEU A 313 -4.06 -0.66 -12.78
CA LEU A 313 -3.40 0.08 -13.83
C LEU A 313 -3.96 -0.33 -15.19
N ASP A 314 -4.00 0.63 -16.11
CA ASP A 314 -4.38 0.32 -17.48
C ASP A 314 -3.43 -0.72 -18.06
N ARG A 315 -3.99 -1.71 -18.77
CA ARG A 315 -3.23 -2.81 -19.34
C ARG A 315 -2.20 -2.39 -20.38
N SER A 316 -2.38 -1.23 -20.98
CA SER A 316 -1.40 -0.65 -21.90
C SER A 316 -0.05 -0.41 -21.23
N LEU A 317 -0.03 0.00 -19.95
CA LEU A 317 1.20 0.20 -19.18
C LEU A 317 2.01 -1.09 -19.02
N PHE A 318 1.32 -2.21 -18.86
CA PHE A 318 1.97 -3.53 -18.80
C PHE A 318 2.69 -3.85 -20.12
N PHE A 319 2.03 -3.64 -21.27
CA PHE A 319 2.64 -3.91 -22.56
C PHE A 319 3.77 -2.92 -22.89
N GLU A 320 3.64 -1.65 -22.51
CA GLU A 320 4.71 -0.66 -22.63
C GLU A 320 5.95 -1.05 -21.81
N ALA A 321 5.75 -1.52 -20.56
CA ALA A 321 6.84 -1.98 -19.70
C ALA A 321 7.57 -3.20 -20.29
N ILE A 322 6.83 -4.18 -20.81
CA ILE A 322 7.39 -5.35 -21.48
C ILE A 322 8.15 -4.94 -22.74
N SER A 323 7.56 -4.06 -23.58
CA SER A 323 8.19 -3.59 -24.81
C SER A 323 9.53 -2.90 -24.52
N LYS A 324 9.58 -2.03 -23.51
CA LYS A 324 10.84 -1.39 -23.06
C LYS A 324 11.88 -2.41 -22.58
N THR A 325 11.44 -3.45 -21.87
CA THR A 325 12.34 -4.49 -21.34
C THR A 325 12.88 -5.41 -22.43
N CYS A 326 12.04 -5.77 -23.42
CA CYS A 326 12.39 -6.71 -24.47
C CYS A 326 13.05 -6.04 -25.69
N GLY A 327 12.90 -4.71 -25.84
CA GLY A 327 13.36 -3.97 -27.02
C GLY A 327 12.53 -4.21 -28.29
N GLU A 328 11.34 -4.82 -28.15
CA GLU A 328 10.39 -5.09 -29.21
C GLU A 328 9.01 -4.52 -28.91
N GLU A 329 8.26 -4.13 -29.92
CA GLU A 329 6.92 -3.58 -29.78
C GLU A 329 5.89 -4.67 -29.50
N ILE A 330 5.43 -4.75 -28.24
CA ILE A 330 4.41 -5.71 -27.77
C ILE A 330 3.20 -4.89 -27.32
N ASP A 331 2.13 -4.90 -28.11
CA ASP A 331 0.92 -4.09 -27.89
C ASP A 331 -0.31 -4.90 -27.47
N GLY A 332 -0.14 -6.21 -27.25
CA GLY A 332 -1.25 -7.07 -26.86
C GLY A 332 -0.85 -8.51 -26.57
N ASP A 333 -1.82 -9.27 -26.05
CA ASP A 333 -1.61 -10.68 -25.65
C ASP A 333 -1.10 -11.58 -26.77
N TYR A 334 -1.56 -11.35 -28.00
CA TYR A 334 -1.11 -12.15 -29.14
C TYR A 334 0.40 -11.97 -29.40
N LYS A 335 0.87 -10.73 -29.47
CA LYS A 335 2.30 -10.44 -29.67
C LYS A 335 3.12 -10.95 -28.51
N LEU A 336 2.65 -10.77 -27.26
CA LEU A 336 3.31 -11.30 -26.08
C LEU A 336 3.47 -12.82 -26.14
N MET A 337 2.40 -13.55 -26.46
CA MET A 337 2.45 -15.00 -26.58
C MET A 337 3.34 -15.47 -27.70
N SER A 338 3.37 -14.76 -28.86
CA SER A 338 4.29 -15.04 -29.95
C SER A 338 5.73 -14.85 -29.51
N PHE A 339 6.04 -13.70 -28.90
CA PHE A 339 7.36 -13.38 -28.39
C PHE A 339 7.87 -14.42 -27.37
N VAL A 340 7.03 -14.81 -26.39
CA VAL A 340 7.37 -15.84 -25.39
C VAL A 340 7.66 -17.19 -26.06
N ARG A 341 6.86 -17.57 -27.08
CA ARG A 341 7.08 -18.80 -27.85
C ARG A 341 8.43 -18.77 -28.58
N ASP A 342 8.73 -17.66 -29.25
CA ASP A 342 9.96 -17.51 -30.02
C ASP A 342 11.19 -17.45 -29.09
N LEU A 343 11.08 -16.73 -27.97
CA LEU A 343 12.10 -16.71 -26.91
C LEU A 343 12.32 -18.09 -26.31
N SER A 344 11.24 -18.85 -26.07
CA SER A 344 11.33 -20.23 -25.57
C SER A 344 12.03 -21.16 -26.56
N GLY A 345 11.82 -20.95 -27.86
CA GLY A 345 12.56 -21.62 -28.95
C GLY A 345 14.05 -21.27 -28.91
N ALA A 346 14.34 -19.98 -28.92
CA ALA A 346 15.72 -19.46 -28.87
C ALA A 346 16.45 -19.93 -27.60
N LYS A 347 15.78 -19.92 -26.44
CA LYS A 347 16.36 -20.42 -25.19
C LYS A 347 16.71 -21.89 -25.25
N ARG A 348 15.87 -22.74 -25.82
CA ARG A 348 16.17 -24.17 -25.97
C ARG A 348 17.43 -24.41 -26.81
N GLU A 349 17.57 -23.66 -27.91
CA GLU A 349 18.79 -23.75 -28.74
C GLU A 349 20.01 -23.18 -28.00
N TYR A 350 19.88 -22.06 -27.31
CA TYR A 350 20.95 -21.50 -26.47
C TYR A 350 21.38 -22.44 -25.35
N ASP A 351 20.45 -23.09 -24.65
CA ASP A 351 20.75 -24.01 -23.55
C ASP A 351 21.57 -25.22 -24.04
N LYS A 352 21.39 -25.69 -25.30
CA LYS A 352 22.22 -26.70 -25.92
C LYS A 352 23.67 -26.23 -26.14
N LEU A 353 23.84 -24.96 -26.48
CA LEU A 353 25.12 -24.38 -26.83
C LEU A 353 25.89 -23.80 -25.64
N LYS A 354 25.20 -23.39 -24.58
CA LYS A 354 25.72 -22.61 -23.45
C LYS A 354 27.01 -23.19 -22.85
N ASN A 355 27.03 -24.50 -22.59
CA ASN A 355 28.19 -25.16 -21.98
C ASN A 355 29.38 -25.17 -22.94
N ALA A 356 29.16 -25.48 -24.22
CA ALA A 356 30.20 -25.50 -25.23
C ALA A 356 30.76 -24.08 -25.52
N LEU A 357 29.93 -23.06 -25.47
CA LEU A 357 30.35 -21.66 -25.59
C LEU A 357 31.24 -21.26 -24.41
N SER A 358 30.79 -21.54 -23.19
CA SER A 358 31.58 -21.25 -21.98
C SER A 358 32.93 -22.00 -21.94
N GLU A 359 32.95 -23.26 -22.39
CA GLU A 359 34.21 -24.01 -22.54
C GLU A 359 35.11 -23.42 -23.61
N ALA A 360 34.55 -23.03 -24.76
CA ALA A 360 35.31 -22.39 -25.82
C ALA A 360 35.90 -21.03 -25.38
N GLU A 361 35.14 -20.25 -24.58
CA GLU A 361 35.63 -18.99 -24.03
C GLU A 361 36.78 -19.18 -23.05
N SER A 362 36.66 -20.15 -22.16
CA SER A 362 37.64 -20.38 -21.06
C SER A 362 38.84 -21.21 -21.49
N LYS A 363 38.64 -22.27 -22.30
CA LYS A 363 39.65 -23.26 -22.70
C LYS A 363 40.04 -23.15 -24.15
N GLY A 364 39.39 -22.36 -24.97
CA GLY A 364 39.61 -22.25 -26.40
C GLY A 364 38.88 -23.30 -27.23
N TYR A 365 38.18 -24.26 -26.64
CA TYR A 365 37.50 -25.34 -27.34
C TYR A 365 36.32 -25.87 -26.53
N GLY A 366 35.15 -25.97 -27.14
CA GLY A 366 33.94 -26.50 -26.55
C GLY A 366 33.22 -27.50 -27.46
N ILE A 367 32.50 -28.44 -26.88
CA ILE A 367 31.79 -29.50 -27.60
C ILE A 367 30.33 -29.49 -27.18
N VAL A 368 29.42 -29.42 -28.15
CA VAL A 368 28.00 -29.68 -27.94
C VAL A 368 27.77 -31.17 -28.08
N LEU A 369 27.40 -31.82 -27.00
CA LEU A 369 27.11 -33.24 -27.01
C LEU A 369 25.75 -33.47 -27.68
N PRO A 370 25.61 -34.49 -28.53
CA PRO A 370 24.35 -34.86 -29.14
C PRO A 370 23.37 -35.34 -28.10
N SER A 371 22.09 -35.04 -28.29
CA SER A 371 21.01 -35.61 -27.48
C SER A 371 20.76 -37.08 -27.83
N GLU A 372 20.16 -37.84 -26.90
CA GLU A 372 19.85 -39.25 -27.13
C GLU A 372 18.95 -39.45 -28.36
N CYS A 373 18.09 -38.48 -28.68
CA CYS A 373 17.21 -38.55 -29.85
C CYS A 373 17.95 -38.39 -31.21
N GLU A 374 19.16 -37.83 -31.21
CA GLU A 374 19.97 -37.61 -32.40
C GLU A 374 20.88 -38.77 -32.76
N VAL A 375 20.97 -39.76 -31.86
CA VAL A 375 21.76 -40.93 -32.06
C VAL A 375 21.02 -41.95 -32.92
N LYS A 376 21.55 -42.25 -34.11
CA LYS A 376 21.05 -43.32 -34.96
C LYS A 376 21.74 -44.62 -34.60
N ILE A 377 20.97 -45.62 -34.17
CA ILE A 377 21.45 -46.92 -33.76
C ILE A 377 21.16 -47.91 -34.88
N ASP A 378 22.22 -48.59 -35.35
CA ASP A 378 22.11 -49.63 -36.37
C ASP A 378 21.62 -50.94 -35.75
N LYS A 379 21.16 -51.87 -36.64
CA LYS A 379 20.71 -53.18 -36.20
C LYS A 379 21.88 -53.97 -35.58
N PRO A 380 21.65 -54.68 -34.44
CA PRO A 380 22.66 -55.51 -33.84
C PRO A 380 23.18 -56.58 -34.82
N ARG A 381 24.48 -56.78 -34.85
CA ARG A 381 25.13 -57.84 -35.66
C ARG A 381 26.00 -58.74 -34.82
N LEU A 382 26.07 -60.02 -35.20
CA LEU A 382 26.93 -61.00 -34.55
C LEU A 382 28.36 -60.90 -35.15
N GLU A 383 29.37 -60.66 -34.33
CA GLU A 383 30.76 -60.55 -34.75
C GLU A 383 31.62 -61.58 -33.99
N LYS A 384 32.56 -62.22 -34.67
CA LYS A 384 33.45 -63.17 -34.05
C LYS A 384 34.57 -62.44 -33.32
N SER A 385 34.69 -62.64 -32.01
CA SER A 385 35.73 -62.02 -31.19
C SER A 385 36.61 -63.07 -30.51
N GLY A 386 37.77 -63.28 -31.02
CA GLY A 386 38.71 -64.31 -30.55
C GLY A 386 38.16 -65.75 -30.70
N ARG A 387 37.95 -66.44 -29.57
CA ARG A 387 37.36 -67.81 -29.53
C ARG A 387 35.81 -67.82 -29.35
N GLY A 388 35.20 -66.64 -29.24
CA GLY A 388 33.74 -66.48 -29.00
C GLY A 388 33.10 -65.61 -30.03
N TYR A 389 31.81 -65.28 -29.77
CA TYR A 389 30.97 -64.32 -30.53
C TYR A 389 30.48 -63.20 -29.61
N CYS A 390 30.42 -61.98 -30.13
CA CYS A 390 29.86 -60.83 -29.45
C CYS A 390 28.76 -60.21 -30.31
N VAL A 391 27.81 -59.58 -29.68
CA VAL A 391 26.79 -58.74 -30.35
C VAL A 391 27.34 -57.31 -30.44
N LYS A 392 27.50 -56.82 -31.66
CA LYS A 392 27.95 -55.44 -31.90
C LYS A 392 26.81 -54.59 -32.36
N ILE A 393 26.71 -53.41 -31.74
CA ILE A 393 25.73 -52.36 -32.07
C ILE A 393 26.56 -51.14 -32.47
N ASP A 394 26.41 -50.70 -33.70
CA ASP A 394 27.01 -49.46 -34.17
C ASP A 394 26.00 -48.33 -34.05
N ALA A 395 26.47 -47.13 -33.68
CA ALA A 395 25.69 -45.94 -33.56
C ALA A 395 26.40 -44.76 -34.22
N THR A 396 25.66 -43.89 -34.83
CA THR A 396 26.15 -42.68 -35.52
C THR A 396 25.41 -41.47 -35.08
N THR A 397 26.12 -40.40 -34.80
CA THR A 397 25.57 -39.10 -34.45
C THR A 397 26.48 -37.98 -34.95
N GLU A 398 25.97 -36.76 -34.97
CA GLU A 398 26.75 -35.56 -35.26
C GLU A 398 26.99 -34.76 -33.98
N SER A 399 28.20 -34.21 -33.80
CA SER A 399 28.57 -33.31 -32.72
C SER A 399 28.98 -31.95 -33.27
N LEU A 400 28.64 -30.87 -32.55
CA LEU A 400 29.06 -29.52 -32.92
C LEU A 400 30.28 -29.13 -32.06
N HIS A 401 31.33 -28.65 -32.73
CA HIS A 401 32.57 -28.21 -32.10
C HIS A 401 32.75 -26.72 -32.27
N VAL A 402 32.94 -26.01 -31.18
CA VAL A 402 33.16 -24.54 -31.12
C VAL A 402 34.62 -24.29 -30.77
N VAL A 403 35.30 -23.50 -31.58
CA VAL A 403 36.73 -23.22 -31.41
C VAL A 403 36.95 -21.73 -31.34
N LYS A 404 37.63 -21.25 -30.31
CA LYS A 404 38.05 -19.85 -30.15
C LYS A 404 39.45 -19.70 -30.70
N ILE A 405 39.62 -18.86 -31.71
CA ILE A 405 40.91 -18.56 -32.34
C ILE A 405 41.25 -17.08 -32.22
N GLY A 406 42.53 -16.77 -32.09
CA GLY A 406 43.01 -15.38 -32.21
C GLY A 406 43.11 -14.98 -33.68
N VAL A 407 42.55 -13.84 -34.03
CA VAL A 407 42.64 -13.23 -35.38
C VAL A 407 43.45 -11.96 -35.28
N ASN A 408 44.51 -11.85 -36.08
CA ASN A 408 45.35 -10.66 -36.17
C ASN A 408 45.07 -9.95 -37.51
N ALA A 409 44.81 -8.66 -37.44
CA ALA A 409 44.65 -7.79 -38.61
C ALA A 409 45.69 -6.67 -38.59
N SER A 410 46.11 -6.22 -39.75
CA SER A 410 46.98 -5.07 -39.93
C SER A 410 46.33 -4.15 -40.97
N VAL A 411 46.02 -2.95 -40.56
CA VAL A 411 45.44 -1.91 -41.44
C VAL A 411 46.53 -0.91 -41.73
N THR A 412 46.66 -0.54 -42.99
CA THR A 412 47.61 0.50 -43.45
C THR A 412 46.79 1.72 -43.93
N PRO A 413 46.43 2.61 -43.02
CA PRO A 413 45.55 3.75 -43.36
C PRO A 413 46.20 4.72 -44.37
N ILE A 414 47.54 4.81 -44.32
CA ILE A 414 48.30 5.67 -45.23
C ILE A 414 49.59 4.97 -45.67
N SER A 415 49.98 5.19 -46.90
CA SER A 415 51.28 4.82 -47.44
C SER A 415 51.90 6.04 -48.17
N GLY A 416 53.17 6.33 -47.85
CA GLY A 416 53.85 7.50 -48.40
C GLY A 416 55.30 7.62 -47.94
N SER A 417 55.88 8.82 -48.05
CA SER A 417 57.24 9.10 -47.57
C SER A 417 57.28 9.00 -46.03
N LYS A 418 58.48 8.72 -45.50
CA LYS A 418 58.71 8.64 -44.04
C LYS A 418 58.16 9.85 -43.31
N LYS A 419 58.36 11.06 -43.85
CA LYS A 419 57.88 12.32 -43.23
C LYS A 419 56.34 12.36 -43.19
N GLN A 420 55.63 11.96 -44.24
CA GLN A 420 54.16 11.92 -44.25
C GLN A 420 53.60 10.90 -43.21
N CYS A 421 54.23 9.76 -43.10
CA CYS A 421 53.82 8.76 -42.09
C CYS A 421 54.10 9.23 -40.68
N GLU A 422 55.21 9.93 -40.41
CA GLU A 422 55.51 10.51 -39.11
C GLU A 422 54.55 11.65 -38.75
N GLU A 423 54.12 12.49 -39.69
CA GLU A 423 53.09 13.49 -39.50
C GLU A 423 51.72 12.88 -39.19
N PHE A 424 51.37 11.82 -39.86
CA PHE A 424 50.13 11.07 -39.60
C PHE A 424 50.15 10.38 -38.22
N MET A 425 51.28 9.79 -37.81
CA MET A 425 51.44 9.24 -36.45
C MET A 425 51.30 10.30 -35.38
N ARG A 426 51.80 11.50 -35.61
CA ARG A 426 51.63 12.65 -34.69
C ARG A 426 50.18 13.08 -34.60
N PHE A 427 49.50 13.21 -35.75
CA PHE A 427 48.07 13.48 -35.82
C PHE A 427 47.24 12.46 -35.00
N LEU A 428 47.50 11.15 -35.18
CA LEU A 428 46.82 10.12 -34.37
C LEU A 428 47.10 10.25 -32.87
N SER A 429 48.32 10.65 -32.49
CA SER A 429 48.69 10.83 -31.09
C SER A 429 48.07 12.10 -30.46
N GLU A 430 47.78 13.12 -31.27
CA GLU A 430 47.12 14.35 -30.83
C GLU A 430 45.61 14.22 -30.74
N GLU A 431 44.99 13.45 -31.64
CA GLU A 431 43.53 13.19 -31.62
C GLU A 431 43.12 12.16 -30.54
N CYS A 432 44.06 11.35 -30.07
CA CYS A 432 43.79 10.29 -29.10
C CYS A 432 43.99 10.79 -27.65
N SER A 433 42.95 11.03 -26.90
CA SER A 433 43.02 11.20 -25.44
C SER A 433 43.36 9.85 -24.78
N GLU A 434 44.52 9.82 -24.08
CA GLU A 434 44.96 8.73 -23.20
C GLU A 434 44.77 7.25 -23.70
N GLY A 435 45.30 6.97 -24.91
CA GLY A 435 45.50 5.57 -25.30
C GLY A 435 44.37 4.91 -26.11
N ASP A 436 43.25 5.56 -26.35
CA ASP A 436 42.19 5.02 -27.23
C ASP A 436 42.35 5.48 -28.69
N VAL A 437 43.16 4.72 -29.43
CA VAL A 437 43.40 4.97 -30.87
C VAL A 437 42.18 4.58 -31.73
N ALA A 438 41.24 3.82 -31.18
CA ALA A 438 40.10 3.30 -31.95
C ALA A 438 39.10 4.41 -32.33
N GLY A 439 38.99 5.46 -31.52
CA GLY A 439 38.13 6.62 -31.78
C GLY A 439 38.66 7.63 -32.79
N ALA A 440 39.97 7.57 -33.16
CA ALA A 440 40.59 8.53 -34.10
C ALA A 440 39.91 8.48 -35.48
N ASN A 441 39.53 9.67 -35.98
CA ASN A 441 38.86 9.77 -37.25
C ASN A 441 39.88 9.78 -38.40
N VAL A 442 39.88 8.77 -39.24
CA VAL A 442 40.74 8.61 -40.38
C VAL A 442 39.89 8.65 -41.66
N PHE A 443 40.03 9.74 -42.43
CA PHE A 443 39.26 9.94 -43.67
C PHE A 443 37.74 9.85 -43.50
N GLY A 444 37.20 10.39 -42.42
CA GLY A 444 35.76 10.39 -42.13
C GLY A 444 35.21 9.14 -41.49
N ARG A 445 36.06 8.19 -41.06
CA ARG A 445 35.67 6.97 -40.34
C ARG A 445 36.55 6.74 -39.11
N PRO A 446 35.98 6.23 -38.02
CA PRO A 446 36.77 5.82 -36.84
C PRO A 446 37.76 4.71 -37.23
N LEU A 447 39.02 4.79 -36.78
CA LEU A 447 40.05 3.77 -37.05
C LEU A 447 39.61 2.38 -36.56
N GLY A 448 38.92 2.31 -35.42
CA GLY A 448 38.35 1.08 -34.87
C GLY A 448 37.38 0.39 -35.84
N GLN A 449 36.60 1.14 -36.61
CA GLN A 449 35.72 0.58 -37.62
C GLN A 449 36.52 -0.05 -38.81
N LEU A 450 37.58 0.61 -39.26
CA LEU A 450 38.41 0.11 -40.32
C LEU A 450 39.13 -1.22 -39.91
N VAL A 451 39.62 -1.27 -38.67
CA VAL A 451 40.23 -2.48 -38.11
C VAL A 451 39.20 -3.59 -37.97
N ALA A 452 37.97 -3.28 -37.48
CA ALA A 452 36.92 -4.27 -37.39
C ALA A 452 36.47 -4.85 -38.73
N GLU A 453 36.38 -4.00 -39.78
CA GLU A 453 36.08 -4.40 -41.16
C GLU A 453 37.14 -5.40 -41.66
N GLU A 454 38.45 -5.12 -41.46
CA GLU A 454 39.53 -6.00 -41.86
C GLU A 454 39.54 -7.34 -41.12
N ILE A 455 39.28 -7.32 -39.80
CA ILE A 455 39.12 -8.53 -39.01
C ILE A 455 37.93 -9.36 -39.52
N ASN A 456 36.79 -8.74 -39.82
CA ASN A 456 35.62 -9.42 -40.36
C ASN A 456 35.91 -10.05 -41.75
N LEU A 457 36.63 -9.33 -42.61
CA LEU A 457 37.03 -9.82 -43.92
C LEU A 457 37.94 -11.05 -43.79
N LYS A 458 38.97 -11.00 -42.94
CA LYS A 458 39.85 -12.15 -42.66
C LYS A 458 39.12 -13.35 -42.08
N THR A 459 38.22 -13.09 -41.09
CA THR A 459 37.45 -14.15 -40.45
C THR A 459 36.51 -14.84 -41.45
N GLY A 460 35.88 -14.05 -42.34
CA GLY A 460 35.00 -14.57 -43.39
C GLY A 460 35.71 -15.25 -44.58
N ALA A 461 36.97 -14.91 -44.80
CA ALA A 461 37.73 -15.32 -46.00
C ALA A 461 38.22 -16.78 -46.02
N MET A 462 37.93 -17.60 -44.98
CA MET A 462 38.34 -18.99 -44.97
C MET A 462 37.68 -19.76 -46.15
N PRO A 463 38.48 -20.31 -47.12
CA PRO A 463 37.92 -21.05 -48.24
C PRO A 463 37.10 -22.26 -47.81
N GLU A 464 36.05 -22.57 -48.55
CA GLU A 464 35.18 -23.70 -48.26
C GLU A 464 35.92 -25.04 -48.23
N GLU A 465 36.87 -25.23 -49.13
CA GLU A 465 37.73 -26.41 -49.12
C GLU A 465 38.51 -26.59 -47.81
N THR A 466 38.97 -25.48 -47.22
CA THR A 466 39.70 -25.51 -45.94
C THR A 466 38.75 -25.86 -44.80
N ARG A 467 37.52 -25.34 -44.77
CA ARG A 467 36.49 -25.71 -43.82
C ARG A 467 36.15 -27.20 -43.86
N ILE A 468 36.00 -27.74 -45.09
CA ILE A 468 35.75 -29.19 -45.28
C ILE A 468 36.92 -30.03 -44.81
N LYS A 469 38.17 -29.66 -45.09
CA LYS A 469 39.37 -30.36 -44.65
C LYS A 469 39.45 -30.37 -43.10
N LEU A 470 39.19 -29.23 -42.47
CA LEU A 470 39.18 -29.07 -41.01
C LEU A 470 38.12 -29.97 -40.36
N ARG A 471 36.88 -29.94 -40.89
CA ARG A 471 35.79 -30.82 -40.41
C ARG A 471 36.16 -32.29 -40.52
N LYS A 472 36.69 -32.74 -41.68
CA LYS A 472 37.12 -34.13 -41.87
C LYS A 472 38.24 -34.53 -40.91
N SER A 473 39.11 -33.59 -40.60
CA SER A 473 40.25 -33.81 -39.71
C SER A 473 39.83 -33.98 -38.27
N VAL A 474 38.94 -33.09 -37.77
CA VAL A 474 38.34 -33.22 -36.44
C VAL A 474 37.54 -34.51 -36.33
N GLY A 475 36.74 -34.87 -37.36
CA GLY A 475 36.00 -36.13 -37.38
C GLY A 475 36.90 -37.35 -37.31
N LYS A 476 38.08 -37.38 -38.01
CA LYS A 476 39.05 -38.45 -37.90
C LYS A 476 39.67 -38.53 -36.51
N MET A 477 39.93 -37.41 -35.85
CA MET A 477 40.46 -37.41 -34.48
C MET A 477 39.45 -38.01 -33.49
N VAL A 478 38.20 -37.61 -33.55
CA VAL A 478 37.14 -38.08 -32.68
C VAL A 478 36.89 -39.59 -32.86
N ASN A 479 36.81 -40.07 -34.12
CA ASN A 479 36.49 -41.46 -34.44
C ASN A 479 37.70 -42.41 -34.34
N GLY A 480 38.93 -41.88 -34.44
CA GLY A 480 40.13 -42.69 -34.53
C GLY A 480 40.68 -43.26 -33.21
N GLY A 481 40.24 -42.79 -32.06
CA GLY A 481 40.57 -43.31 -30.70
C GLY A 481 42.04 -43.26 -30.31
N LYS A 482 42.95 -42.72 -31.14
CA LYS A 482 44.40 -42.61 -30.85
C LYS A 482 44.82 -41.16 -31.08
N TYR A 483 45.06 -40.44 -30.01
CA TYR A 483 45.57 -39.07 -30.00
C TYR A 483 47.04 -39.05 -30.49
N ARG A 484 47.25 -39.04 -31.80
CA ARG A 484 48.58 -38.83 -32.40
C ARG A 484 48.65 -37.39 -32.92
N VAL A 485 49.93 -36.90 -32.94
CA VAL A 485 50.30 -35.58 -33.49
C VAL A 485 49.63 -35.36 -34.84
N PHE A 486 48.93 -34.20 -34.95
CA PHE A 486 48.17 -33.86 -36.13
C PHE A 486 48.86 -32.71 -36.88
N CYS A 487 49.29 -32.96 -38.13
CA CYS A 487 49.81 -31.94 -39.02
C CYS A 487 48.75 -31.58 -40.06
N ILE A 488 48.33 -30.34 -40.11
CA ILE A 488 47.58 -29.78 -41.23
C ILE A 488 48.62 -29.21 -42.20
N VAL A 489 48.76 -29.84 -43.32
CA VAL A 489 49.55 -29.29 -44.44
C VAL A 489 48.60 -28.51 -45.33
N TYR A 490 48.86 -27.19 -45.47
CA TYR A 490 48.11 -26.29 -46.32
C TYR A 490 48.48 -26.53 -47.79
#